data_978e77a2a368371b8dc25d3b7a9a37c1
#
_entry.id   978e77a2a368371b8dc25d3b7a9a37c1
#
_cell.length_a   1.000
_cell.length_b   1.000
_cell.length_c   1.000
_cell.angle_alpha   90.00
_cell.angle_beta   90.00
_cell.angle_gamma   90.00
#
_symmetry.space_group_name_H-M   'P 1'
#
loop_
_entity.id
_entity.type
_entity.pdbx_description
1 polymer ?
#
loop_
_entity_poly.entity_id
_entity_poly.type
_entity_poly.pdbx_seq_one_letter_code
_entity_poly.pdbx_strand_id
1 'polypeptide(L)'
;MCIRDSIALIEQGVPVLGVVYAPVQNILYSAANKQAWKETCGQRLPIKVSRAEPPVIVISRSHQDDELKEYLSQLGEHQTVAVGSSLKFCLVAEGKAQLYPRFGPTHTWDTAAGHAIAIAAGAHVTDWKGVTLDYSPRESLINPGFRVSIF
;
A
#
# COMPACT_ATOMS: atom_id res chain seq x y z
N MET A 1 -9.40 13.80 10.79
CA MET A 1 -9.90 13.23 9.52
C MET A 1 -8.74 13.19 8.53
N CYS A 2 -8.42 12.05 7.96
CA CYS A 2 -7.34 11.95 6.94
C CYS A 2 -8.00 12.01 5.56
N ILE A 3 -7.99 13.17 4.92
CA ILE A 3 -8.47 13.33 3.54
C ILE A 3 -7.38 12.79 2.61
N ARG A 4 -7.78 11.93 1.69
CA ARG A 4 -6.96 11.35 0.63
C ARG A 4 -7.81 11.23 -0.62
N ASP A 5 -7.26 11.67 -1.72
CA ASP A 5 -7.84 11.45 -3.02
C ASP A 5 -7.03 10.36 -3.73
N SER A 6 -7.72 9.41 -4.32
CA SER A 6 -7.06 8.33 -5.03
C SER A 6 -7.81 7.97 -6.31
N ILE A 7 -7.06 7.73 -7.38
CA ILE A 7 -7.56 7.33 -8.68
C ILE A 7 -6.71 6.16 -9.18
N ALA A 8 -7.34 5.14 -9.74
CA ALA A 8 -6.66 4.04 -10.40
C ALA A 8 -7.28 3.74 -11.77
N LEU A 9 -6.44 3.36 -12.71
CA LEU A 9 -6.87 2.74 -13.97
C LEU A 9 -6.63 1.24 -13.86
N ILE A 10 -7.70 0.49 -14.11
CA ILE A 10 -7.67 -0.97 -14.11
C ILE A 10 -7.77 -1.47 -15.55
N GLU A 11 -6.84 -2.31 -15.95
CA GLU A 11 -6.83 -2.99 -17.22
C GLU A 11 -6.77 -4.50 -17.00
N GLN A 12 -7.80 -5.22 -17.44
CA GLN A 12 -7.91 -6.68 -17.28
C GLN A 12 -7.67 -7.15 -15.82
N GLY A 13 -8.27 -6.45 -14.85
CA GLY A 13 -8.15 -6.77 -13.43
C GLY A 13 -6.85 -6.30 -12.77
N VAL A 14 -5.93 -5.68 -13.52
CA VAL A 14 -4.64 -5.20 -13.02
C VAL A 14 -4.63 -3.68 -12.90
N PRO A 15 -4.20 -3.10 -11.78
CA PRO A 15 -4.06 -1.66 -11.65
C PRO A 15 -2.78 -1.19 -12.38
N VAL A 16 -2.94 -0.54 -13.53
CA VAL A 16 -1.84 -0.10 -14.41
C VAL A 16 -1.41 1.34 -14.18
N LEU A 17 -2.27 2.15 -13.56
CA LEU A 17 -1.97 3.52 -13.16
C LEU A 17 -2.59 3.77 -11.79
N GLY A 18 -1.91 4.54 -10.96
CA GLY A 18 -2.40 4.95 -9.66
C GLY A 18 -1.94 6.35 -9.28
N VAL A 19 -2.84 7.09 -8.63
CA VAL A 19 -2.54 8.39 -8.03
C VAL A 19 -3.11 8.40 -6.62
N VAL A 20 -2.31 8.81 -5.65
CA VAL A 20 -2.71 9.05 -4.26
C VAL A 20 -2.23 10.44 -3.86
N TYR A 21 -3.16 11.33 -3.54
CA TYR A 21 -2.86 12.68 -3.10
C TYR A 21 -3.20 12.87 -1.62
N ALA A 22 -2.28 13.40 -0.86
CA ALA A 22 -2.43 13.76 0.55
C ALA A 22 -2.43 15.30 0.69
N PRO A 23 -3.59 15.97 0.58
CA PRO A 23 -3.65 17.43 0.48
C PRO A 23 -3.09 18.15 1.71
N VAL A 24 -3.31 17.63 2.91
CA VAL A 24 -2.79 18.24 4.15
C VAL A 24 -1.25 18.26 4.19
N GLN A 25 -0.62 17.26 3.59
CA GLN A 25 0.85 17.14 3.52
C GLN A 25 1.42 17.71 2.23
N ASN A 26 0.55 18.05 1.28
CA ASN A 26 0.89 18.43 -0.08
C ASN A 26 1.87 17.45 -0.75
N ILE A 27 1.52 16.16 -0.65
CA ILE A 27 2.29 15.07 -1.23
C ILE A 27 1.41 14.33 -2.23
N LEU A 28 1.92 14.11 -3.43
CA LEU A 28 1.31 13.30 -4.47
C LEU A 28 2.21 12.11 -4.78
N TYR A 29 1.64 10.92 -4.73
CA TYR A 29 2.25 9.69 -5.23
C TYR A 29 1.55 9.29 -6.52
N SER A 30 2.32 8.86 -7.50
CA SER A 30 1.78 8.41 -8.78
C SER A 30 2.59 7.25 -9.35
N ALA A 31 1.92 6.43 -10.17
CA ALA A 31 2.58 5.36 -10.90
C ALA A 31 1.94 5.18 -12.27
N ALA A 32 2.76 4.94 -13.26
CA ALA A 32 2.39 4.53 -14.60
C ALA A 32 3.60 3.88 -15.29
N ASN A 33 3.36 3.03 -16.29
CA ASN A 33 4.42 2.40 -17.09
C ASN A 33 5.52 1.72 -16.24
N LYS A 34 5.12 1.04 -15.16
CA LYS A 34 6.02 0.33 -14.21
C LYS A 34 7.02 1.25 -13.50
N GLN A 35 6.71 2.53 -13.39
CA GLN A 35 7.49 3.50 -12.63
C GLN A 35 6.61 4.20 -11.61
N ALA A 36 7.17 4.50 -10.45
CA ALA A 36 6.50 5.21 -9.37
C ALA A 36 7.25 6.48 -8.98
N TRP A 37 6.50 7.50 -8.62
CA TRP A 37 7.04 8.82 -8.25
C TRP A 37 6.35 9.36 -7.01
N LYS A 38 7.08 10.21 -6.31
CA LYS A 38 6.60 11.10 -5.25
C LYS A 38 6.85 12.53 -5.66
N GLU A 39 5.83 13.36 -5.54
CA GLU A 39 5.91 14.79 -5.78
C GLU A 39 5.60 15.55 -4.48
N THR A 40 6.50 16.43 -4.08
CA THR A 40 6.37 17.29 -2.91
C THR A 40 7.22 18.54 -3.10
N CYS A 41 6.76 19.70 -2.61
CA CYS A 41 7.45 20.97 -2.74
C CYS A 41 7.85 21.31 -4.19
N GLY A 42 7.02 20.94 -5.18
CA GLY A 42 7.27 21.19 -6.59
C GLY A 42 8.35 20.29 -7.23
N GLN A 43 8.87 19.31 -6.49
CA GLN A 43 9.84 18.33 -6.99
C GLN A 43 9.19 16.96 -7.16
N ARG A 44 9.42 16.34 -8.31
CA ARG A 44 9.01 14.98 -8.63
C ARG A 44 10.23 14.08 -8.66
N LEU A 45 10.25 13.09 -7.77
CA LEU A 45 11.34 12.14 -7.63
C LEU A 45 10.84 10.70 -7.83
N PRO A 46 11.61 9.86 -8.54
CA PRO A 46 11.30 8.44 -8.64
C PRO A 46 11.41 7.78 -7.25
N ILE A 47 10.53 6.85 -6.97
CA ILE A 47 10.55 6.06 -5.74
C ILE A 47 10.66 4.58 -6.05
N LYS A 48 11.28 3.85 -5.14
CA LYS A 48 11.38 2.38 -5.17
C LYS A 48 11.45 1.84 -3.77
N VAL A 49 11.10 0.58 -3.63
CA VAL A 49 11.22 -0.15 -2.36
C VAL A 49 12.66 -0.19 -1.87
N SER A 50 12.84 -0.29 -0.56
CA SER A 50 14.15 -0.39 0.10
C SER A 50 14.06 -1.33 1.29
N ARG A 51 15.15 -2.03 1.57
CA ARG A 51 15.29 -2.86 2.78
C ARG A 51 15.73 -2.01 3.97
N ALA A 52 15.31 -2.41 5.16
CA ALA A 52 15.80 -1.88 6.43
C ALA A 52 15.93 -3.03 7.44
N GLU A 53 16.87 -2.88 8.36
CA GLU A 53 17.07 -3.78 9.49
C GLU A 53 17.20 -2.98 10.78
N PRO A 54 16.31 -3.21 11.77
CA PRO A 54 15.11 -4.05 11.65
C PRO A 54 14.09 -3.49 10.66
N PRO A 55 13.22 -4.35 10.06
CA PRO A 55 12.22 -3.88 9.11
C PRO A 55 11.16 -3.01 9.79
N VAL A 56 10.65 -2.04 9.05
CA VAL A 56 9.54 -1.19 9.47
C VAL A 56 8.24 -1.75 8.92
N ILE A 57 7.27 -1.99 9.81
CA ILE A 57 5.93 -2.47 9.47
C ILE A 57 4.96 -1.32 9.63
N VAL A 58 4.28 -0.98 8.54
CA VAL A 58 3.25 0.05 8.61
C VAL A 58 1.90 -0.58 8.93
N ILE A 59 1.24 -0.07 9.97
CA ILE A 59 -0.03 -0.57 10.48
C ILE A 59 -1.13 0.50 10.40
N SER A 60 -2.38 0.08 10.52
CA SER A 60 -3.51 1.01 10.59
C SER A 60 -3.58 1.71 11.95
N ARG A 61 -3.90 3.00 11.98
CA ARG A 61 -4.14 3.72 13.25
C ARG A 61 -5.42 3.26 13.95
N SER A 62 -6.45 2.92 13.19
CA SER A 62 -7.81 2.73 13.71
C SER A 62 -8.28 1.28 13.71
N HIS A 63 -7.55 0.38 13.07
CA HIS A 63 -7.94 -1.02 12.89
C HIS A 63 -6.74 -1.89 13.24
N GLN A 64 -6.58 -2.14 14.53
CA GLN A 64 -5.58 -3.05 15.09
C GLN A 64 -6.35 -4.18 15.76
N ASP A 65 -6.69 -5.19 14.98
CA ASP A 65 -7.36 -6.40 15.44
C ASP A 65 -6.38 -7.37 16.11
N ASP A 66 -6.92 -8.39 16.75
CA ASP A 66 -6.10 -9.36 17.47
C ASP A 66 -5.28 -10.23 16.51
N GLU A 67 -5.76 -10.47 15.29
CA GLU A 67 -5.02 -11.20 14.25
C GLU A 67 -3.73 -10.43 13.87
N LEU A 68 -3.80 -9.11 13.76
CA LEU A 68 -2.62 -8.27 13.50
C LEU A 68 -1.62 -8.37 14.67
N LYS A 69 -2.09 -8.30 15.92
CA LYS A 69 -1.22 -8.40 17.08
C LYS A 69 -0.50 -9.76 17.15
N GLU A 70 -1.25 -10.83 16.90
CA GLU A 70 -0.69 -12.18 16.85
C GLU A 70 0.35 -12.30 15.73
N TYR A 71 0.03 -11.82 14.54
CA TYR A 71 0.97 -11.82 13.41
C TYR A 71 2.25 -11.06 13.73
N LEU A 72 2.15 -9.87 14.30
CA LEU A 72 3.32 -9.06 14.69
C LEU A 72 4.16 -9.76 15.76
N SER A 73 3.54 -10.47 16.71
CA SER A 73 4.28 -11.18 17.77
C SER A 73 5.12 -12.36 17.24
N GLN A 74 4.76 -12.90 16.09
CA GLN A 74 5.47 -14.00 15.41
C GLN A 74 6.59 -13.49 14.49
N LEU A 75 6.57 -12.20 14.13
CA LEU A 75 7.67 -11.58 13.40
C LEU A 75 8.85 -11.33 14.35
N GLY A 76 10.06 -11.54 13.87
CA GLY A 76 11.27 -11.21 14.63
C GLY A 76 11.36 -9.72 14.97
N GLU A 77 12.54 -9.24 15.24
CA GLU A 77 12.77 -7.83 15.58
C GLU A 77 12.24 -6.91 14.45
N HIS A 78 11.39 -5.94 14.79
CA HIS A 78 10.81 -4.99 13.84
C HIS A 78 10.41 -3.68 14.53
N GLN A 79 10.20 -2.65 13.73
CA GLN A 79 9.60 -1.39 14.17
C GLN A 79 8.19 -1.25 13.58
N THR A 80 7.31 -0.53 14.25
CA THR A 80 5.95 -0.26 13.74
C THR A 80 5.71 1.23 13.59
N VAL A 81 5.02 1.60 12.49
CA VAL A 81 4.55 2.97 12.25
C VAL A 81 3.07 2.95 11.92
N ALA A 82 2.28 3.72 12.66
CA ALA A 82 0.83 3.79 12.47
C ALA A 82 0.44 4.94 11.52
N VAL A 83 -0.12 4.60 10.36
CA VAL A 83 -0.54 5.57 9.34
C VAL A 83 -1.94 5.25 8.85
N GLY A 84 -2.70 6.30 8.49
CA GLY A 84 -4.06 6.14 7.94
C GLY A 84 -4.09 5.91 6.44
N SER A 85 -5.16 5.24 5.96
CA SER A 85 -5.55 5.16 4.55
C SER A 85 -4.51 4.53 3.60
N SER A 86 -4.62 4.82 2.31
CA SER A 86 -3.78 4.32 1.21
C SER A 86 -2.31 4.76 1.29
N LEU A 87 -1.96 5.73 2.15
CA LEU A 87 -0.55 6.09 2.38
C LEU A 87 0.33 4.93 2.86
N LYS A 88 -0.25 3.90 3.45
CA LYS A 88 0.49 2.70 3.85
C LYS A 88 1.15 1.99 2.67
N PHE A 89 0.46 1.93 1.52
CA PHE A 89 1.05 1.45 0.26
C PHE A 89 2.21 2.34 -0.18
N CYS A 90 2.02 3.66 -0.09
CA CYS A 90 3.01 4.64 -0.51
C CYS A 90 4.27 4.59 0.34
N LEU A 91 4.15 4.34 1.66
CA LEU A 91 5.31 4.18 2.54
C LEU A 91 6.14 2.95 2.19
N VAL A 92 5.51 1.85 1.80
CA VAL A 92 6.23 0.68 1.27
C VAL A 92 6.88 1.01 -0.06
N ALA A 93 6.16 1.67 -0.97
CA ALA A 93 6.65 2.05 -2.28
C ALA A 93 7.87 2.99 -2.23
N GLU A 94 7.91 3.94 -1.28
CA GLU A 94 9.06 4.85 -1.13
C GLU A 94 10.20 4.30 -0.24
N GLY A 95 10.09 3.03 0.20
CA GLY A 95 11.13 2.36 0.99
C GLY A 95 11.17 2.73 2.47
N LYS A 96 10.18 3.47 2.98
CA LYS A 96 10.08 3.84 4.41
C LYS A 96 9.46 2.75 5.27
N ALA A 97 8.80 1.78 4.68
CA ALA A 97 8.32 0.56 5.32
C ALA A 97 8.61 -0.63 4.41
N GLN A 98 8.68 -1.82 4.99
CA GLN A 98 8.97 -3.05 4.27
C GLN A 98 7.79 -3.99 4.21
N LEU A 99 6.80 -3.76 5.07
CA LEU A 99 5.61 -4.59 5.15
C LEU A 99 4.39 -3.76 5.60
N TYR A 100 3.26 -4.02 4.95
CA TYR A 100 1.93 -3.57 5.37
C TYR A 100 0.98 -4.78 5.38
N PRO A 101 0.71 -5.38 6.55
CA PRO A 101 -0.27 -6.43 6.71
C PRO A 101 -1.68 -5.85 6.91
N ARG A 102 -2.69 -6.48 6.31
CA ARG A 102 -4.09 -6.13 6.48
C ARG A 102 -4.96 -7.37 6.59
N PHE A 103 -5.62 -7.56 7.75
CA PHE A 103 -6.54 -8.66 8.01
C PHE A 103 -7.99 -8.24 7.81
N GLY A 104 -8.37 -7.08 8.34
CA GLY A 104 -9.73 -6.57 8.23
C GLY A 104 -10.14 -6.18 6.82
N PRO A 105 -11.46 -6.10 6.53
CA PRO A 105 -11.99 -5.86 5.20
C PRO A 105 -11.59 -4.47 4.67
N THR A 106 -11.42 -4.40 3.35
CA THR A 106 -11.25 -3.17 2.56
C THR A 106 -12.02 -3.33 1.25
N HIS A 107 -12.30 -2.22 0.59
CA HIS A 107 -12.90 -2.23 -0.73
C HIS A 107 -11.85 -2.05 -1.82
N THR A 108 -12.19 -2.42 -3.05
CA THR A 108 -11.30 -2.30 -4.22
C THR A 108 -10.81 -0.86 -4.41
N TRP A 109 -11.67 0.14 -4.20
CA TRP A 109 -11.29 1.55 -4.30
C TRP A 109 -10.37 2.05 -3.19
N ASP A 110 -10.29 1.35 -2.05
CA ASP A 110 -9.33 1.65 -0.97
C ASP A 110 -7.90 1.23 -1.31
N THR A 111 -7.75 0.31 -2.26
CA THR A 111 -6.47 -0.38 -2.50
C THR A 111 -5.90 -0.18 -3.89
N ALA A 112 -6.73 -0.03 -4.92
CA ALA A 112 -6.29 -0.11 -6.32
C ALA A 112 -5.19 0.93 -6.68
N ALA A 113 -5.34 2.18 -6.27
CA ALA A 113 -4.34 3.22 -6.56
C ALA A 113 -3.02 2.96 -5.81
N GLY A 114 -3.10 2.63 -4.52
CA GLY A 114 -1.92 2.27 -3.73
C GLY A 114 -1.23 1.01 -4.24
N HIS A 115 -2.01 0.03 -4.70
CA HIS A 115 -1.49 -1.20 -5.32
C HIS A 115 -0.67 -0.88 -6.58
N ALA A 116 -1.22 -0.06 -7.50
CA ALA A 116 -0.48 0.37 -8.69
C ALA A 116 0.86 1.02 -8.34
N ILE A 117 0.88 1.88 -7.32
CA ILE A 117 2.10 2.57 -6.87
C ILE A 117 3.08 1.57 -6.25
N ALA A 118 2.60 0.66 -5.41
CA ALA A 118 3.45 -0.32 -4.73
C ALA A 118 4.13 -1.27 -5.71
N ILE A 119 3.40 -1.85 -6.68
CA ILE A 119 3.99 -2.77 -7.66
C ILE A 119 4.95 -2.06 -8.62
N ALA A 120 4.63 -0.83 -9.03
CA ALA A 120 5.52 -0.03 -9.88
C ALA A 120 6.84 0.33 -9.17
N ALA A 121 6.83 0.42 -7.84
CA ALA A 121 8.02 0.64 -7.02
C ALA A 121 8.79 -0.65 -6.68
N GLY A 122 8.27 -1.84 -7.04
CA GLY A 122 8.90 -3.14 -6.83
C GLY A 122 8.41 -3.92 -5.62
N ALA A 123 7.30 -3.53 -4.99
CA ALA A 123 6.64 -4.32 -3.95
C ALA A 123 5.72 -5.39 -4.54
N HIS A 124 5.31 -6.34 -3.70
CA HIS A 124 4.28 -7.33 -3.98
C HIS A 124 3.02 -7.02 -3.17
N VAL A 125 1.84 -7.16 -3.79
CA VAL A 125 0.54 -6.99 -3.13
C VAL A 125 -0.25 -8.28 -3.31
N THR A 126 -0.29 -9.10 -2.27
CA THR A 126 -0.87 -10.45 -2.32
C THR A 126 -1.85 -10.67 -1.18
N ASP A 127 -2.80 -11.55 -1.37
CA ASP A 127 -3.57 -12.11 -0.26
C ASP A 127 -2.69 -13.00 0.63
N TRP A 128 -3.27 -13.56 1.69
CA TRP A 128 -2.56 -14.46 2.61
C TRP A 128 -2.23 -15.84 2.03
N LYS A 129 -2.75 -16.16 0.83
CA LYS A 129 -2.41 -17.37 0.07
C LYS A 129 -1.30 -17.11 -0.96
N GLY A 130 -0.82 -15.88 -1.07
CA GLY A 130 0.22 -15.48 -2.03
C GLY A 130 -0.33 -15.12 -3.42
N VAL A 131 -1.66 -15.02 -3.59
CA VAL A 131 -2.28 -14.63 -4.84
C VAL A 131 -2.34 -13.11 -4.93
N THR A 132 -1.91 -12.53 -6.05
CA THR A 132 -1.99 -11.09 -6.29
C THR A 132 -3.45 -10.61 -6.25
N LEU A 133 -3.71 -9.47 -5.60
CA LEU A 133 -5.05 -8.89 -5.58
C LEU A 133 -5.51 -8.57 -7.00
N ASP A 134 -6.72 -9.02 -7.33
CA ASP A 134 -7.38 -8.85 -8.63
C ASP A 134 -8.54 -7.84 -8.52
N TYR A 135 -8.69 -7.01 -9.53
CA TYR A 135 -9.72 -5.98 -9.64
C TYR A 135 -10.68 -6.22 -10.81
N SER A 136 -10.74 -7.44 -11.32
CA SER A 136 -11.71 -7.83 -12.34
C SER A 136 -13.14 -7.60 -11.84
N PRO A 137 -14.09 -7.29 -12.73
CA PRO A 137 -15.50 -7.11 -12.39
C PRO A 137 -16.04 -8.33 -11.61
N ARG A 138 -16.65 -8.08 -10.46
CA ARG A 138 -17.23 -9.11 -9.60
C ARG A 138 -18.36 -8.53 -8.75
N GLU A 139 -19.24 -9.38 -8.22
CA GLU A 139 -20.37 -8.95 -7.40
C GLU A 139 -19.92 -8.29 -6.09
N SER A 140 -18.93 -8.87 -5.42
CA SER A 140 -18.38 -8.29 -4.19
C SER A 140 -17.16 -7.43 -4.49
N LEU A 141 -17.20 -6.17 -4.07
CA LEU A 141 -16.08 -5.22 -4.16
C LEU A 141 -15.21 -5.22 -2.90
N ILE A 142 -15.41 -6.19 -2.00
CA ILE A 142 -14.60 -6.38 -0.79
C ILE A 142 -13.37 -7.21 -1.14
N ASN A 143 -12.20 -6.72 -0.75
CA ASN A 143 -10.95 -7.45 -0.88
C ASN A 143 -10.80 -8.51 0.21
N PRO A 144 -10.10 -9.61 -0.06
CA PRO A 144 -9.58 -10.47 1.00
C PRO A 144 -8.58 -9.71 1.88
N GLY A 145 -8.22 -10.26 3.03
CA GLY A 145 -7.05 -9.81 3.75
C GLY A 145 -5.81 -9.91 2.86
N PHE A 146 -4.85 -8.99 3.01
CA PHE A 146 -3.69 -8.92 2.13
C PHE A 146 -2.43 -8.40 2.84
N ARG A 147 -1.33 -8.49 2.16
CA ARG A 147 -0.08 -7.85 2.55
C ARG A 147 0.56 -7.12 1.36
N VAL A 148 1.17 -5.99 1.65
CA VAL A 148 2.11 -5.32 0.75
C VAL A 148 3.51 -5.59 1.30
N SER A 149 4.38 -6.22 0.56
CA SER A 149 5.71 -6.58 1.05
C SER A 149 6.79 -6.42 0.00
N ILE A 150 8.01 -6.30 0.44
CA ILE A 150 9.22 -6.28 -0.40
C ILE A 150 9.95 -7.63 -0.41
N PHE A 151 9.37 -8.64 0.26
CA PHE A 151 9.94 -9.99 0.42
C PHE A 151 9.16 -11.01 -0.38
#